data_ad0bbff6b026f737acfa7996b44c8273
#
_entry.id   ad0bbff6b026f737acfa7996b44c8273
#
_cell.length_a   1.000
_cell.length_b   1.000
_cell.length_c   1.000
_cell.angle_alpha   90.00
_cell.angle_beta   90.00
_cell.angle_gamma   90.00
#
_symmetry.space_group_name_H-M   'P 1'
#
loop_
_entity.id
_entity.type
_entity.pdbx_description
1 polymer ?
#
loop_
_entity_poly.entity_id
_entity_poly.type
_entity_poly.pdbx_seq_one_letter_code
_entity_poly.pdbx_strand_id
1 'polypeptide(L)'
;MRRLMIVMAMVVLLVGIFAAAAYARTFTCTDLPCYGTSDRDVINERPAAGTPDEIFGRAGADTIYAGISFEDVDILHGQKGNDRLNTDDGDRRDKVHGGKGTDTCRVDEGDAFFGCEAVYVDGVFLP
;
A
#
# COMPACT_ATOMS: atom_id res chain seq x y z
N MET A 1 -51.72 7.33 -18.18
CA MET A 1 -51.08 7.61 -16.87
C MET A 1 -50.33 6.43 -16.27
N ARG A 2 -50.87 5.20 -16.24
CA ARG A 2 -50.13 4.04 -15.65
C ARG A 2 -48.81 3.68 -16.33
N ARG A 3 -48.69 3.88 -17.65
CA ARG A 3 -47.46 3.55 -18.39
C ARG A 3 -46.30 4.56 -18.16
N LEU A 4 -46.65 5.81 -17.86
CA LEU A 4 -45.66 6.85 -17.59
C LEU A 4 -45.00 6.67 -16.21
N MET A 5 -45.74 6.18 -15.23
CA MET A 5 -45.19 5.89 -13.87
C MET A 5 -44.20 4.74 -13.86
N ILE A 6 -44.39 3.73 -14.72
CA ILE A 6 -43.47 2.56 -14.77
C ILE A 6 -42.14 2.95 -15.38
N VAL A 7 -42.12 3.85 -16.36
CA VAL A 7 -40.88 4.32 -17.00
C VAL A 7 -40.09 5.22 -16.06
N MET A 8 -40.76 6.04 -15.24
CA MET A 8 -40.02 6.84 -14.22
C MET A 8 -39.45 5.99 -13.09
N ALA A 9 -40.11 4.93 -12.68
CA ALA A 9 -39.59 4.03 -11.65
C ALA A 9 -38.35 3.25 -12.14
N MET A 10 -38.26 2.89 -13.42
CA MET A 10 -37.11 2.24 -14.00
C MET A 10 -35.89 3.18 -14.17
N VAL A 11 -36.13 4.44 -14.47
CA VAL A 11 -35.02 5.41 -14.61
C VAL A 11 -34.35 5.73 -13.26
N VAL A 12 -35.13 5.73 -12.18
CA VAL A 12 -34.58 5.97 -10.84
C VAL A 12 -33.77 4.77 -10.33
N LEU A 13 -34.06 3.56 -10.79
CA LEU A 13 -33.31 2.36 -10.38
C LEU A 13 -31.94 2.22 -11.10
N LEU A 14 -31.76 2.90 -12.23
CA LEU A 14 -30.52 2.82 -13.02
C LEU A 14 -29.46 3.85 -12.62
N VAL A 15 -29.79 4.82 -11.79
CA VAL A 15 -28.85 5.86 -11.31
C VAL A 15 -28.18 5.48 -9.99
N GLY A 16 -28.55 4.35 -9.39
CA GLY A 16 -28.06 3.91 -8.08
C GLY A 16 -26.82 3.04 -8.09
N ILE A 17 -26.22 2.75 -9.24
CA ILE A 17 -24.91 2.09 -9.29
C ILE A 17 -23.83 3.18 -9.34
N PHE A 18 -23.71 3.95 -8.27
CA PHE A 18 -22.45 4.60 -8.01
C PHE A 18 -21.47 3.49 -7.68
N ALA A 19 -20.62 3.13 -8.65
CA ALA A 19 -19.38 2.48 -8.33
C ALA A 19 -18.72 3.36 -7.27
N ALA A 20 -18.64 2.87 -6.05
CA ALA A 20 -17.84 3.51 -5.03
C ALA A 20 -16.43 3.57 -5.63
N ALA A 21 -16.05 4.74 -6.12
CA ALA A 21 -14.69 4.94 -6.56
C ALA A 21 -13.83 4.67 -5.32
N ALA A 22 -13.03 3.61 -5.39
CA ALA A 22 -12.06 3.31 -4.36
C ALA A 22 -11.07 4.47 -4.33
N TYR A 23 -11.31 5.43 -3.46
CA TYR A 23 -10.40 6.54 -3.25
C TYR A 23 -9.20 6.01 -2.47
N ALA A 24 -8.01 6.14 -3.06
CA ALA A 24 -6.78 5.92 -2.33
C ALA A 24 -6.76 6.86 -1.12
N ARG A 25 -6.53 6.29 0.06
CA ARG A 25 -6.33 7.06 1.29
C ARG A 25 -4.85 7.28 1.48
N THR A 26 -4.49 8.48 1.90
CA THR A 26 -3.12 8.80 2.28
C THR A 26 -3.06 8.94 3.79
N PHE A 27 -2.16 8.18 4.41
CA PHE A 27 -1.90 8.25 5.84
C PHE A 27 -0.43 8.58 6.09
N THR A 28 -0.19 9.19 7.22
CA THR A 28 1.14 9.26 7.80
C THR A 28 1.11 8.47 9.10
N CYS A 29 1.96 7.46 9.22
CA CYS A 29 2.10 6.68 10.44
C CYS A 29 2.71 7.53 11.54
N THR A 30 2.02 7.62 12.66
CA THR A 30 2.47 8.35 13.86
C THR A 30 2.55 7.45 15.08
N ASP A 31 1.86 6.31 15.02
CA ASP A 31 1.78 5.32 16.07
C ASP A 31 2.00 3.93 15.49
N LEU A 32 2.71 3.08 16.19
CA LEU A 32 3.09 1.74 15.76
C LEU A 32 2.36 0.64 16.50
N PRO A 33 2.05 -0.46 15.83
CA PRO A 33 2.15 -0.70 14.40
C PRO A 33 1.11 0.07 13.59
N CYS A 34 1.44 0.43 12.35
CA CYS A 34 0.58 1.19 11.44
C CYS A 34 -0.21 0.26 10.51
N TYR A 35 -1.50 0.53 10.34
CA TYR A 35 -2.37 -0.32 9.52
C TYR A 35 -3.10 0.49 8.45
N GLY A 36 -3.02 0.03 7.22
CA GLY A 36 -3.89 0.46 6.13
C GLY A 36 -5.32 -0.06 6.26
N THR A 37 -6.10 0.11 5.22
CA THR A 37 -7.51 -0.30 5.14
C THR A 37 -7.69 -1.57 4.29
N SER A 38 -8.89 -1.77 3.77
CA SER A 38 -9.16 -2.80 2.75
C SER A 38 -9.16 -2.25 1.33
N ASP A 39 -8.92 -0.96 1.18
CA ASP A 39 -8.89 -0.24 -0.09
C ASP A 39 -7.44 0.13 -0.44
N ARG A 40 -7.25 0.67 -1.62
CA ARG A 40 -5.94 1.18 -2.02
C ARG A 40 -5.50 2.34 -1.14
N ASP A 41 -4.33 2.21 -0.53
CA ASP A 41 -3.75 3.19 0.38
C ASP A 41 -2.39 3.70 -0.08
N VAL A 42 -2.05 4.91 0.34
CA VAL A 42 -0.69 5.45 0.30
C VAL A 42 -0.28 5.72 1.75
N ILE A 43 0.66 4.93 2.24
CA ILE A 43 1.11 4.98 3.63
C ILE A 43 2.53 5.51 3.64
N ASN A 44 2.73 6.63 4.32
CA ASN A 44 4.03 7.22 4.52
C ASN A 44 4.40 7.11 5.99
N GLU A 45 5.56 6.58 6.28
CA GLU A 45 6.13 6.72 7.59
C GLU A 45 6.47 8.19 7.86
N ARG A 46 6.23 8.62 9.08
CA ARG A 46 6.75 9.91 9.53
C ARG A 46 8.19 9.69 9.97
N PRO A 47 9.15 10.47 9.48
CA PRO A 47 10.53 10.35 9.93
C PRO A 47 10.62 10.72 11.42
N ALA A 48 10.43 9.72 12.27
CA ALA A 48 10.74 9.76 13.68
C ALA A 48 12.05 9.03 13.84
N ALA A 49 13.10 9.75 14.10
CA ALA A 49 14.44 9.22 14.20
C ALA A 49 14.51 7.94 15.05
N GLY A 50 14.89 6.82 14.44
CA GLY A 50 15.45 5.65 15.14
C GLY A 50 14.46 4.77 15.88
N THR A 51 13.20 4.72 15.50
CA THR A 51 12.25 3.72 15.99
C THR A 51 11.89 2.76 14.86
N PRO A 52 12.11 1.44 15.04
CA PRO A 52 11.67 0.45 14.07
C PRO A 52 10.18 0.55 13.84
N ASP A 53 9.75 0.67 12.59
CA ASP A 53 8.37 0.80 12.24
C ASP A 53 7.83 -0.50 11.60
N GLU A 54 6.64 -0.91 11.99
CA GLU A 54 5.96 -2.05 11.39
C GLU A 54 4.67 -1.58 10.74
N ILE A 55 4.60 -1.70 9.41
CA ILE A 55 3.51 -1.15 8.58
C ILE A 55 2.82 -2.26 7.82
N PHE A 56 1.49 -2.30 7.88
CA PHE A 56 0.64 -3.28 7.22
C PHE A 56 -0.30 -2.61 6.21
N GLY A 57 -0.17 -2.91 4.91
CA GLY A 57 -1.09 -2.45 3.87
C GLY A 57 -2.49 -3.08 4.02
N ARG A 58 -2.57 -4.36 4.34
CA ARG A 58 -3.77 -5.21 4.47
C ARG A 58 -4.31 -5.69 3.14
N ALA A 59 -5.25 -5.01 2.56
CA ALA A 59 -5.83 -5.39 1.28
C ALA A 59 -5.99 -4.15 0.41
N GLY A 60 -5.80 -4.31 -0.88
CA GLY A 60 -5.79 -3.18 -1.80
C GLY A 60 -4.54 -3.22 -2.66
N ALA A 61 -4.36 -2.24 -3.49
CA ALA A 61 -3.11 -2.05 -4.22
C ALA A 61 -2.37 -0.88 -3.57
N ASP A 62 -1.62 -1.18 -2.52
CA ASP A 62 -1.06 -0.21 -1.60
C ASP A 62 0.29 0.33 -2.06
N THR A 63 0.63 1.49 -1.59
CA THR A 63 1.96 2.07 -1.74
C THR A 63 2.46 2.47 -0.37
N ILE A 64 3.52 1.81 0.10
CA ILE A 64 4.08 2.00 1.43
C ILE A 64 5.51 2.52 1.29
N TYR A 65 5.79 3.61 1.95
CA TYR A 65 7.11 4.19 2.06
C TYR A 65 7.57 4.13 3.51
N ALA A 66 8.65 3.42 3.77
CA ALA A 66 9.47 3.63 4.95
C ALA A 66 10.09 5.03 4.90
N GLY A 67 10.41 5.58 6.02
CA GLY A 67 11.00 6.90 6.13
C GLY A 67 12.40 7.00 5.50
N ILE A 68 13.07 8.06 5.83
CA ILE A 68 14.45 8.33 5.42
C ILE A 68 15.38 8.31 6.66
N SER A 69 15.09 7.48 7.64
CA SER A 69 15.90 7.35 8.85
C SER A 69 16.99 6.31 8.62
N PHE A 70 18.24 6.73 8.70
CA PHE A 70 19.42 5.92 8.40
C PHE A 70 19.84 4.92 9.49
N GLU A 71 19.08 4.69 10.55
CA GLU A 71 19.54 3.85 11.68
C GLU A 71 18.39 3.03 12.33
N ASP A 72 17.27 2.85 11.69
CA ASP A 72 16.18 2.03 12.18
C ASP A 72 16.03 0.72 11.39
N VAL A 73 15.05 -0.04 11.71
CA VAL A 73 14.74 -1.31 11.06
C VAL A 73 13.25 -1.32 10.76
N ASP A 74 12.89 -1.09 9.53
CA ASP A 74 11.51 -1.06 9.12
C ASP A 74 11.02 -2.42 8.63
N ILE A 75 9.76 -2.71 8.89
CA ILE A 75 9.12 -3.93 8.45
C ILE A 75 7.85 -3.58 7.70
N LEU A 76 7.86 -3.77 6.38
CA LEU A 76 6.72 -3.50 5.53
C LEU A 76 6.00 -4.78 5.13
N HIS A 77 4.68 -4.80 5.27
CA HIS A 77 3.80 -5.89 4.86
C HIS A 77 2.76 -5.38 3.87
N GLY A 78 2.84 -5.75 2.59
CA GLY A 78 1.79 -5.47 1.59
C GLY A 78 0.52 -6.26 1.90
N GLN A 79 0.65 -7.54 2.13
CA GLN A 79 -0.36 -8.55 2.42
C GLN A 79 -1.19 -9.00 1.22
N LYS A 80 -2.28 -8.39 0.86
CA LYS A 80 -3.13 -8.78 -0.28
C LYS A 80 -3.29 -7.63 -1.25
N GLY A 81 -2.90 -7.86 -2.48
CA GLY A 81 -3.03 -6.87 -3.55
C GLY A 81 -1.78 -6.80 -4.39
N ASN A 82 -1.71 -5.80 -5.23
CA ASN A 82 -0.52 -5.54 -6.03
C ASN A 82 0.15 -4.30 -5.43
N ASP A 83 1.10 -4.55 -4.54
CA ASP A 83 1.64 -3.53 -3.66
C ASP A 83 2.96 -2.94 -4.16
N ARG A 84 3.25 -1.74 -3.73
CA ARG A 84 4.55 -1.08 -3.91
C ARG A 84 5.12 -0.75 -2.54
N LEU A 85 6.25 -1.37 -2.22
CA LEU A 85 6.91 -1.26 -0.94
C LEU A 85 8.29 -0.65 -1.15
N ASN A 86 8.62 0.37 -0.38
CA ASN A 86 9.87 1.10 -0.55
C ASN A 86 10.57 1.32 0.79
N THR A 87 11.74 0.68 0.93
CA THR A 87 12.71 0.85 2.02
C THR A 87 14.06 1.35 1.51
N ASP A 88 14.11 1.90 0.28
CA ASP A 88 15.34 2.47 -0.31
C ASP A 88 15.64 3.82 0.36
N ASP A 89 16.22 3.80 1.53
CA ASP A 89 16.48 4.94 2.40
C ASP A 89 17.97 5.13 2.77
N GLY A 90 18.80 4.16 2.42
CA GLY A 90 20.25 4.19 2.58
C GLY A 90 20.78 3.40 3.77
N ASP A 91 19.93 2.68 4.51
CA ASP A 91 20.39 1.70 5.48
C ASP A 91 20.27 0.25 4.92
N ARG A 92 20.51 -0.78 5.72
CA ARG A 92 20.67 -2.16 5.24
C ARG A 92 20.04 -3.19 6.17
N ARG A 93 18.96 -2.86 6.84
CA ARG A 93 18.40 -3.72 7.88
C ARG A 93 16.93 -3.98 7.76
N ASP A 94 16.30 -3.46 6.72
CA ASP A 94 14.85 -3.51 6.57
C ASP A 94 14.34 -4.86 6.12
N LYS A 95 13.05 -5.05 6.31
CA LYS A 95 12.35 -6.26 5.90
C LYS A 95 11.10 -5.93 5.13
N VAL A 96 10.99 -6.49 3.94
CA VAL A 96 9.86 -6.26 3.05
C VAL A 96 9.17 -7.58 2.74
N HIS A 97 7.87 -7.63 2.98
CA HIS A 97 7.00 -8.76 2.64
C HIS A 97 5.92 -8.27 1.68
N GLY A 98 6.03 -8.59 0.39
CA GLY A 98 5.00 -8.27 -0.62
C GLY A 98 3.69 -8.95 -0.27
N GLY A 99 3.66 -10.26 -0.29
CA GLY A 99 2.51 -11.03 0.15
C GLY A 99 1.82 -11.78 -0.97
N LYS A 100 0.52 -11.53 -1.19
CA LYS A 100 -0.26 -12.13 -2.26
C LYS A 100 -0.59 -11.11 -3.32
N GLY A 101 -0.14 -11.37 -4.53
CA GLY A 101 -0.40 -10.51 -5.67
C GLY A 101 0.81 -10.39 -6.58
N THR A 102 0.93 -9.27 -7.23
CA THR A 102 2.13 -8.91 -7.99
C THR A 102 2.73 -7.66 -7.37
N ASP A 103 3.76 -7.88 -6.57
CA ASP A 103 4.32 -6.85 -5.71
C ASP A 103 5.64 -6.31 -6.25
N THR A 104 5.85 -5.02 -6.04
CA THR A 104 7.09 -4.34 -6.43
C THR A 104 7.78 -3.83 -5.17
N CYS A 105 9.01 -4.29 -4.94
CA CYS A 105 9.81 -3.91 -3.80
C CYS A 105 11.02 -3.09 -4.24
N ARG A 106 11.26 -1.99 -3.56
CA ARG A 106 12.48 -1.19 -3.67
C ARG A 106 13.18 -1.25 -2.32
N VAL A 107 14.41 -1.69 -2.34
CA VAL A 107 15.19 -2.02 -1.15
C VAL A 107 16.63 -1.59 -1.33
N ASP A 108 17.36 -1.48 -0.24
CA ASP A 108 18.81 -1.29 -0.24
C ASP A 108 19.57 -2.61 -0.29
N GLU A 109 20.85 -2.56 -0.68
CA GLU A 109 21.72 -3.72 -0.59
C GLU A 109 21.91 -4.16 0.85
N GLY A 110 21.36 -5.31 1.21
CA GLY A 110 21.43 -5.86 2.57
C GLY A 110 20.10 -5.99 3.25
N ASP A 111 19.05 -5.38 2.71
CA ASP A 111 17.67 -5.59 3.15
C ASP A 111 17.18 -7.00 2.83
N ALA A 112 16.22 -7.46 3.62
CA ALA A 112 15.56 -8.73 3.40
C ALA A 112 14.20 -8.53 2.74
N PHE A 113 13.96 -9.20 1.62
CA PHE A 113 12.67 -9.13 0.93
C PHE A 113 12.11 -10.51 0.60
N PHE A 114 10.78 -10.65 0.64
CA PHE A 114 10.05 -11.89 0.38
C PHE A 114 8.72 -11.61 -0.32
N GLY A 115 8.34 -12.48 -1.27
CA GLY A 115 7.04 -12.36 -1.95
C GLY A 115 6.90 -11.09 -2.78
N CYS A 116 7.98 -10.67 -3.42
CA CYS A 116 8.00 -9.57 -4.38
C CYS A 116 8.34 -10.13 -5.74
N GLU A 117 7.52 -9.89 -6.75
CA GLU A 117 7.71 -10.37 -8.13
C GLU A 117 8.61 -9.45 -8.94
N ALA A 118 8.69 -8.18 -8.55
CA ALA A 118 9.64 -7.22 -9.10
C ALA A 118 10.45 -6.57 -7.98
N VAL A 119 11.77 -6.69 -8.04
CA VAL A 119 12.66 -6.16 -7.02
C VAL A 119 13.66 -5.19 -7.64
N TYR A 120 13.84 -4.07 -6.97
CA TYR A 120 14.86 -3.08 -7.30
C TYR A 120 15.77 -2.92 -6.07
N VAL A 121 17.07 -3.12 -6.24
CA VAL A 121 18.08 -2.90 -5.21
C VAL A 121 18.92 -1.68 -5.61
N ASP A 122 19.00 -0.70 -4.74
CA ASP A 122 19.65 0.60 -5.03
C ASP A 122 19.18 1.19 -6.39
N GLY A 123 17.89 1.04 -6.70
CA GLY A 123 17.26 1.47 -7.94
C GLY A 123 17.56 0.60 -9.16
N VAL A 124 18.31 -0.50 -9.04
CA VAL A 124 18.61 -1.44 -10.13
C VAL A 124 17.66 -2.63 -10.08
N PHE A 125 16.96 -2.88 -11.19
CA PHE A 125 16.06 -4.04 -11.30
C PHE A 125 16.82 -5.35 -11.22
N LEU A 126 16.38 -6.25 -10.36
CA LEU A 126 16.83 -7.65 -10.31
C LEU A 126 15.90 -8.49 -11.18
N PRO A 127 16.40 -9.13 -12.24
CA PRO A 127 15.59 -9.98 -13.12
C PRO A 127 15.16 -11.30 -12.47
#